data_fca45d57c7027f89c5a2dcaffeacf9af
#
_entry.id   fca45d57c7027f89c5a2dcaffeacf9af
#
_cell.length_a   1.000
_cell.length_b   1.000
_cell.length_c   1.000
_cell.angle_alpha   90.00
_cell.angle_beta   90.00
_cell.angle_gamma   90.00
#
_symmetry.space_group_name_H-M   'P 1'
#
loop_
_entity.id
_entity.type
_entity.pdbx_description
1 polymer ?
#
loop_
_entity_poly.entity_id
_entity_poly.type
_entity_poly.pdbx_seq_one_letter_code
_entity_poly.pdbx_strand_id
1 'polypeptide(L)'
;AFSTFTATYQVIPEGTDLATYFEENAVPDEGLTTMLCYDLQPGGEYTMSKSVDFGNKQVTLRTTSISNHAKLKLTADNVSIKTGTIFALKNLDIDASQSFDPLISLSTPDESIKGTGDYYIVRGALTINGCNITGVNNNLIYDGNKKYCYESVVINNTMAHLTLSSQTNVSGNAVIYFKGGFANTLQVSNSTIWNTGDSDSKYFVQYNNSGRATRAGYNNSNVNFLNCTFYNIAKTGQWANYGGFNGQKCSYFDVERNIFVDCGNKQVIRRILGGRSASSYDVVKTQFNTYMFDGEFESTGGIVENYDVTGNCLETDPGFKDAKNGDFTISGSAQLENKTGDPRWIKTAE
;
A
#
# COMPACT_ATOMS: atom_id res chain seq x y z
N ALA A 1 -13.66 0.74 17.32
CA ALA A 1 -14.30 -0.22 16.40
C ALA A 1 -13.87 -1.62 16.77
N PHE A 2 -14.79 -2.47 17.16
CA PHE A 2 -14.49 -3.88 17.42
C PHE A 2 -14.17 -4.55 16.09
N SER A 3 -12.93 -5.00 15.92
CA SER A 3 -12.57 -5.89 14.82
C SER A 3 -13.32 -7.20 15.06
N THR A 4 -14.35 -7.45 14.28
CA THR A 4 -15.04 -8.74 14.30
C THR A 4 -14.05 -9.78 13.75
N PHE A 5 -13.65 -10.71 14.61
CA PHE A 5 -12.86 -11.87 14.20
C PHE A 5 -13.70 -12.71 13.24
N THR A 6 -13.26 -12.82 11.99
CA THR A 6 -13.93 -13.71 11.03
C THR A 6 -13.45 -15.12 11.25
N ALA A 7 -14.40 -16.04 11.36
CA ALA A 7 -14.12 -17.45 11.60
C ALA A 7 -13.29 -18.07 10.47
N THR A 8 -12.41 -19.01 10.82
CA THR A 8 -11.67 -19.81 9.87
C THR A 8 -12.62 -20.63 9.00
N TYR A 9 -12.46 -20.51 7.67
CA TYR A 9 -13.13 -21.40 6.73
C TYR A 9 -12.36 -22.71 6.57
N GLN A 10 -11.06 -22.62 6.34
CA GLN A 10 -10.18 -23.77 6.14
C GLN A 10 -8.78 -23.48 6.66
N VAL A 11 -8.18 -24.46 7.29
CA VAL A 11 -6.74 -24.46 7.62
C VAL A 11 -5.98 -25.14 6.49
N ILE A 12 -4.97 -24.47 5.94
CA ILE A 12 -4.08 -25.05 4.93
C ILE A 12 -2.88 -25.67 5.64
N PRO A 13 -2.59 -26.97 5.43
CA PRO A 13 -1.46 -27.61 6.07
C PRO A 13 -0.12 -26.96 5.72
N GLU A 14 0.78 -26.87 6.70
CA GLU A 14 2.15 -26.40 6.44
C GLU A 14 2.88 -27.29 5.43
N GLY A 15 3.88 -26.73 4.74
CA GLY A 15 4.60 -27.42 3.68
C GLY A 15 3.85 -27.46 2.34
N THR A 16 2.70 -26.82 2.26
CA THR A 16 1.84 -26.81 1.06
C THR A 16 2.28 -25.73 0.08
N ASP A 17 2.25 -26.06 -1.20
CA ASP A 17 2.28 -25.07 -2.28
C ASP A 17 0.87 -24.56 -2.53
N LEU A 18 0.66 -23.24 -2.40
CA LEU A 18 -0.68 -22.67 -2.49
C LEU A 18 -1.28 -22.76 -3.90
N ALA A 19 -0.45 -22.74 -4.95
CA ALA A 19 -0.95 -22.92 -6.30
C ALA A 19 -1.55 -24.32 -6.48
N THR A 20 -0.85 -25.35 -6.01
CA THR A 20 -1.35 -26.72 -6.02
C THR A 20 -2.60 -26.88 -5.16
N TYR A 21 -2.58 -26.28 -3.95
CA TYR A 21 -3.71 -26.37 -3.04
C TYR A 21 -5.00 -25.82 -3.66
N PHE A 22 -4.96 -24.63 -4.26
CA PHE A 22 -6.15 -23.99 -4.83
C PHE A 22 -6.53 -24.58 -6.20
N GLU A 23 -5.64 -25.25 -6.91
CA GLU A 23 -5.99 -26.09 -8.06
C GLU A 23 -6.83 -27.32 -7.64
N GLU A 24 -6.46 -27.93 -6.52
CA GLU A 24 -7.16 -29.12 -5.98
C GLU A 24 -8.38 -28.77 -5.12
N ASN A 25 -8.38 -27.57 -4.53
CA ASN A 25 -9.40 -27.10 -3.61
C ASN A 25 -9.87 -25.70 -4.05
N ALA A 26 -10.62 -25.64 -5.13
CA ALA A 26 -11.15 -24.37 -5.63
C ALA A 26 -11.99 -23.67 -4.57
N VAL A 27 -11.87 -22.33 -4.51
CA VAL A 27 -12.69 -21.54 -3.59
C VAL A 27 -14.16 -21.70 -3.98
N PRO A 28 -15.04 -22.10 -3.04
CA PRO A 28 -16.43 -22.38 -3.37
C PRO A 28 -17.24 -21.11 -3.66
N ASP A 29 -18.42 -21.28 -4.26
CA ASP A 29 -19.33 -20.19 -4.60
C ASP A 29 -19.84 -19.40 -3.39
N GLU A 30 -19.74 -19.95 -2.18
CA GLU A 30 -19.96 -19.21 -0.93
C GLU A 30 -19.11 -17.94 -0.88
N GLY A 31 -17.89 -17.98 -1.44
CA GLY A 31 -16.97 -16.83 -1.53
C GLY A 31 -17.48 -15.69 -2.41
N LEU A 32 -18.51 -15.90 -3.23
CA LEU A 32 -19.11 -14.82 -4.01
C LEU A 32 -19.78 -13.75 -3.15
N THR A 33 -20.27 -14.14 -1.98
CA THR A 33 -21.03 -13.27 -1.09
C THR A 33 -20.50 -13.19 0.34
N THR A 34 -19.58 -14.08 0.72
CA THR A 34 -19.05 -14.20 2.06
C THR A 34 -17.53 -14.28 2.02
N MET A 35 -16.87 -13.57 2.94
CA MET A 35 -15.43 -13.65 3.11
C MET A 35 -15.04 -15.03 3.64
N LEU A 36 -14.18 -15.73 2.92
CA LEU A 36 -13.62 -17.02 3.33
C LEU A 36 -12.19 -16.85 3.82
N CYS A 37 -11.96 -17.14 5.09
CA CYS A 37 -10.64 -17.03 5.72
C CYS A 37 -9.89 -18.37 5.62
N TYR A 38 -8.84 -18.39 4.83
CA TYR A 38 -7.91 -19.50 4.75
C TYR A 38 -6.74 -19.24 5.69
N ASP A 39 -6.61 -20.06 6.70
CA ASP A 39 -5.59 -19.92 7.72
C ASP A 39 -4.37 -20.76 7.39
N LEU A 40 -3.20 -20.12 7.34
CA LEU A 40 -1.91 -20.77 7.32
C LEU A 40 -1.48 -20.99 8.77
N GLN A 41 -0.83 -22.13 9.03
CA GLN A 41 -0.44 -22.50 10.38
C GLN A 41 0.65 -21.56 10.92
N PRO A 42 0.57 -21.15 12.19
CA PRO A 42 1.60 -20.29 12.79
C PRO A 42 3.00 -20.87 12.64
N GLY A 43 3.93 -20.07 12.12
CA GLY A 43 5.31 -20.47 11.86
C GLY A 43 5.49 -21.47 10.72
N GLY A 44 4.40 -21.91 10.06
CA GLY A 44 4.45 -22.84 8.95
C GLY A 44 5.10 -22.23 7.71
N GLU A 45 5.69 -23.08 6.87
CA GLU A 45 6.33 -22.70 5.62
C GLU A 45 5.49 -23.13 4.44
N TYR A 46 5.28 -22.19 3.51
CA TYR A 46 4.45 -22.38 2.31
C TYR A 46 5.18 -21.83 1.11
N THR A 47 4.84 -22.34 -0.06
CA THR A 47 5.30 -21.82 -1.34
C THR A 47 4.12 -21.42 -2.23
N MET A 48 4.40 -20.63 -3.25
CA MET A 48 3.49 -20.35 -4.35
C MET A 48 4.29 -20.42 -5.64
N SER A 49 4.19 -21.55 -6.33
CA SER A 49 4.99 -21.85 -7.53
C SER A 49 4.40 -21.26 -8.82
N LYS A 50 3.14 -20.86 -8.78
CA LYS A 50 2.40 -20.20 -9.85
C LYS A 50 1.48 -19.15 -9.26
N SER A 51 1.04 -18.22 -10.07
CA SER A 51 0.00 -17.26 -9.67
C SER A 51 -1.27 -18.00 -9.24
N VAL A 52 -1.89 -17.52 -8.17
CA VAL A 52 -3.22 -17.94 -7.74
C VAL A 52 -4.18 -16.81 -8.02
N ASP A 53 -5.24 -17.10 -8.78
CA ASP A 53 -6.28 -16.13 -9.10
C ASP A 53 -7.57 -16.48 -8.35
N PHE A 54 -7.91 -15.67 -7.36
CA PHE A 54 -9.13 -15.82 -6.58
C PHE A 54 -10.37 -15.26 -7.29
N GLY A 55 -10.17 -14.50 -8.38
CA GLY A 55 -11.26 -13.95 -9.20
C GLY A 55 -12.24 -13.13 -8.38
N ASN A 56 -13.53 -13.47 -8.48
CA ASN A 56 -14.61 -12.79 -7.77
C ASN A 56 -14.98 -13.44 -6.42
N LYS A 57 -14.14 -14.30 -5.89
CA LYS A 57 -14.33 -14.93 -4.57
C LYS A 57 -13.64 -14.09 -3.50
N GLN A 58 -14.36 -13.77 -2.44
CA GLN A 58 -13.83 -13.03 -1.29
C GLN A 58 -12.95 -13.96 -0.44
N VAL A 59 -11.67 -13.66 -0.36
CA VAL A 59 -10.70 -14.49 0.35
C VAL A 59 -9.81 -13.63 1.25
N THR A 60 -9.54 -14.15 2.43
CA THR A 60 -8.44 -13.72 3.29
C THR A 60 -7.45 -14.86 3.42
N LEU A 61 -6.19 -14.60 3.11
CA LEU A 61 -5.07 -15.47 3.48
C LEU A 61 -4.44 -14.88 4.74
N ARG A 62 -4.33 -15.68 5.79
CA ARG A 62 -3.84 -15.16 7.06
C ARG A 62 -3.13 -16.19 7.93
N THR A 63 -2.31 -15.70 8.85
CA THR A 63 -1.99 -16.41 10.09
C THR A 63 -2.78 -15.77 11.22
N THR A 64 -3.37 -16.55 12.10
CA THR A 64 -4.11 -16.03 13.26
C THR A 64 -3.19 -15.52 14.36
N SER A 65 -1.95 -15.98 14.41
CA SER A 65 -0.93 -15.50 15.35
C SER A 65 -0.28 -14.22 14.85
N ILE A 66 -0.29 -13.16 15.66
CA ILE A 66 0.39 -11.89 15.37
C ILE A 66 1.92 -12.03 15.55
N SER A 67 2.35 -12.89 16.47
CA SER A 67 3.76 -13.01 16.87
C SER A 67 4.52 -14.13 16.14
N ASN A 68 3.81 -15.04 15.45
CA ASN A 68 4.41 -16.17 14.77
C ASN A 68 3.76 -16.36 13.39
N HIS A 69 4.15 -15.52 12.45
CA HIS A 69 3.59 -15.52 11.10
C HIS A 69 3.96 -16.79 10.32
N ALA A 70 3.05 -17.29 9.53
CA ALA A 70 3.38 -18.21 8.46
C ALA A 70 4.25 -17.51 7.41
N LYS A 71 5.14 -18.27 6.78
CA LYS A 71 6.05 -17.80 5.74
C LYS A 71 5.56 -18.30 4.39
N LEU A 72 5.40 -17.37 3.45
CA LEU A 72 5.01 -17.66 2.08
C LEU A 72 6.11 -17.21 1.13
N LYS A 73 6.65 -18.11 0.33
CA LYS A 73 7.67 -17.83 -0.66
C LYS A 73 7.11 -18.01 -2.07
N LEU A 74 7.23 -16.97 -2.90
CA LEU A 74 6.96 -17.05 -4.34
C LEU A 74 8.17 -17.70 -5.00
N THR A 75 7.99 -18.75 -5.78
CA THR A 75 9.10 -19.62 -6.21
C THR A 75 9.33 -19.66 -7.72
N ALA A 76 8.79 -18.70 -8.47
CA ALA A 76 9.02 -18.59 -9.91
C ALA A 76 9.07 -17.14 -10.36
N ASP A 77 9.55 -16.89 -11.58
CA ASP A 77 9.79 -15.56 -12.13
C ASP A 77 8.52 -14.73 -12.33
N ASN A 78 7.37 -15.38 -12.56
CA ASN A 78 6.11 -14.73 -12.92
C ASN A 78 4.99 -15.20 -11.99
N VAL A 79 5.05 -14.81 -10.73
CA VAL A 79 4.05 -15.15 -9.72
C VAL A 79 3.44 -13.90 -9.14
N SER A 80 2.12 -13.79 -9.22
CA SER A 80 1.31 -12.78 -8.54
C SER A 80 0.18 -13.44 -7.76
N ILE A 81 -0.25 -12.78 -6.71
CA ILE A 81 -1.52 -13.07 -6.05
C ILE A 81 -2.59 -12.24 -6.75
N LYS A 82 -3.63 -12.89 -7.30
CA LYS A 82 -4.63 -12.20 -8.11
C LYS A 82 -6.00 -12.20 -7.46
N THR A 83 -6.68 -11.08 -7.55
CA THR A 83 -8.04 -10.90 -7.03
C THR A 83 -8.80 -9.89 -7.86
N GLY A 84 -10.11 -10.02 -7.90
CA GLY A 84 -11.02 -9.07 -8.56
C GLY A 84 -12.15 -8.62 -7.63
N THR A 85 -12.01 -8.82 -6.32
CA THR A 85 -13.02 -8.44 -5.35
C THR A 85 -12.37 -8.10 -3.99
N ILE A 86 -13.16 -8.13 -2.92
CA ILE A 86 -12.68 -7.93 -1.55
C ILE A 86 -11.68 -9.02 -1.22
N PHE A 87 -10.49 -8.62 -0.76
CA PHE A 87 -9.38 -9.54 -0.52
C PHE A 87 -8.48 -9.00 0.59
N ALA A 88 -7.91 -9.90 1.37
CA ALA A 88 -6.96 -9.52 2.41
C ALA A 88 -5.79 -10.49 2.55
N LEU A 89 -4.61 -9.93 2.81
CA LEU A 89 -3.45 -10.62 3.35
C LEU A 89 -3.26 -10.14 4.79
N LYS A 90 -3.19 -11.06 5.75
CA LYS A 90 -3.03 -10.71 7.17
C LYS A 90 -1.98 -11.57 7.86
N ASN A 91 -1.06 -10.92 8.57
CA ASN A 91 -0.06 -11.57 9.43
C ASN A 91 0.74 -12.64 8.69
N LEU A 92 1.29 -12.28 7.53
CA LEU A 92 2.12 -13.16 6.70
C LEU A 92 3.50 -12.56 6.51
N ASP A 93 4.51 -13.43 6.52
CA ASP A 93 5.85 -13.09 6.04
C ASP A 93 5.97 -13.58 4.60
N ILE A 94 6.04 -12.65 3.66
CA ILE A 94 6.04 -12.98 2.23
C ILE A 94 7.40 -12.67 1.63
N ASP A 95 8.04 -13.67 1.05
CA ASP A 95 9.25 -13.51 0.24
C ASP A 95 8.86 -13.53 -1.25
N ALA A 96 8.88 -12.35 -1.87
CA ALA A 96 8.56 -12.14 -3.27
C ALA A 96 9.81 -12.05 -4.17
N SER A 97 11.00 -12.28 -3.64
CA SER A 97 12.27 -11.94 -4.30
C SER A 97 12.53 -12.69 -5.61
N GLN A 98 11.95 -13.85 -5.81
CA GLN A 98 12.10 -14.60 -7.07
C GLN A 98 11.15 -14.14 -8.17
N SER A 99 10.08 -13.42 -7.84
CA SER A 99 9.10 -12.97 -8.85
C SER A 99 9.43 -11.57 -9.36
N PHE A 100 9.26 -11.37 -10.67
CA PHE A 100 9.35 -10.06 -11.33
C PHE A 100 7.97 -9.51 -11.69
N ASP A 101 6.91 -10.17 -11.30
CA ASP A 101 5.53 -9.70 -11.44
C ASP A 101 5.13 -8.82 -10.25
N PRO A 102 4.08 -8.01 -10.39
CA PRO A 102 3.46 -7.34 -9.25
C PRO A 102 3.08 -8.35 -8.16
N LEU A 103 3.21 -7.97 -6.89
CA LEU A 103 2.82 -8.86 -5.79
C LEU A 103 1.33 -9.19 -5.85
N ILE A 104 0.50 -8.15 -5.96
CA ILE A 104 -0.94 -8.28 -6.14
C ILE A 104 -1.32 -7.69 -7.50
N SER A 105 -1.98 -8.49 -8.32
CA SER A 105 -2.54 -8.06 -9.60
C SER A 105 -4.05 -8.25 -9.61
N LEU A 106 -4.78 -7.34 -10.25
CA LEU A 106 -6.21 -7.47 -10.35
C LEU A 106 -6.61 -8.39 -11.52
N SER A 107 -7.56 -9.27 -11.24
CA SER A 107 -8.06 -10.29 -12.16
C SER A 107 -8.89 -9.68 -13.31
N THR A 108 -9.20 -10.48 -14.31
CA THR A 108 -10.26 -10.15 -15.26
C THR A 108 -11.54 -9.84 -14.48
N PRO A 109 -12.12 -8.64 -14.65
CA PRO A 109 -13.24 -8.24 -13.82
C PRO A 109 -14.52 -9.01 -14.14
N ASP A 110 -15.34 -9.18 -13.12
CA ASP A 110 -16.70 -9.68 -13.25
C ASP A 110 -17.58 -8.59 -13.88
N GLU A 111 -18.22 -8.89 -15.01
CA GLU A 111 -19.11 -7.94 -15.70
C GLU A 111 -20.30 -7.50 -14.83
N SER A 112 -20.71 -8.31 -13.85
CA SER A 112 -21.85 -7.99 -12.97
C SER A 112 -21.59 -6.78 -12.06
N ILE A 113 -20.33 -6.41 -11.81
CA ILE A 113 -19.97 -5.25 -10.97
C ILE A 113 -19.71 -3.99 -11.78
N LYS A 114 -19.92 -4.02 -13.08
CA LYS A 114 -19.73 -2.88 -13.97
C LYS A 114 -20.76 -1.78 -13.66
N GLY A 115 -20.29 -0.59 -13.47
CA GLY A 115 -21.09 0.58 -13.10
C GLY A 115 -20.85 1.77 -14.02
N THR A 116 -21.04 2.96 -13.48
CA THR A 116 -20.95 4.22 -14.23
C THR A 116 -19.60 4.40 -14.90
N GLY A 117 -19.60 4.76 -16.17
CA GLY A 117 -18.40 5.01 -16.96
C GLY A 117 -17.60 3.74 -17.27
N ASP A 118 -18.26 2.59 -17.23
CA ASP A 118 -17.68 1.27 -17.44
C ASP A 118 -16.62 0.87 -16.40
N TYR A 119 -16.67 1.47 -15.22
CA TYR A 119 -15.82 1.07 -14.09
C TYR A 119 -16.38 -0.16 -13.40
N TYR A 120 -15.49 -1.08 -13.03
CA TYR A 120 -15.80 -2.24 -12.22
C TYR A 120 -15.67 -1.88 -10.75
N ILE A 121 -16.80 -1.78 -10.05
CA ILE A 121 -16.87 -1.21 -8.71
C ILE A 121 -16.85 -2.32 -7.67
N VAL A 122 -15.78 -2.37 -6.89
CA VAL A 122 -15.66 -3.26 -5.73
C VAL A 122 -16.01 -2.47 -4.48
N ARG A 123 -17.13 -2.82 -3.86
CA ARG A 123 -17.63 -2.14 -2.64
C ARG A 123 -17.08 -2.81 -1.39
N GLY A 124 -15.80 -2.65 -1.20
CA GLY A 124 -15.06 -3.18 -0.08
C GLY A 124 -13.57 -2.95 -0.28
N ALA A 125 -12.77 -3.53 0.59
CA ALA A 125 -11.35 -3.25 0.65
C ALA A 125 -10.48 -4.33 0.03
N LEU A 126 -9.37 -3.88 -0.57
CA LEU A 126 -8.15 -4.65 -0.78
C LEU A 126 -7.22 -4.32 0.39
N THR A 127 -6.92 -5.30 1.23
CA THR A 127 -6.21 -5.07 2.50
C THR A 127 -4.90 -5.85 2.57
N ILE A 128 -3.84 -5.17 3.02
CA ILE A 128 -2.61 -5.79 3.51
C ILE A 128 -2.44 -5.33 4.95
N ASN A 129 -2.53 -6.25 5.90
CA ASN A 129 -2.48 -5.92 7.31
C ASN A 129 -1.54 -6.84 8.08
N GLY A 130 -0.59 -6.24 8.79
CA GLY A 130 0.33 -6.97 9.66
C GLY A 130 1.35 -7.84 8.93
N CYS A 131 1.60 -7.58 7.66
CA CYS A 131 2.51 -8.39 6.84
C CYS A 131 3.94 -7.85 6.87
N ASN A 132 4.90 -8.79 6.76
CA ASN A 132 6.29 -8.48 6.45
C ASN A 132 6.58 -8.98 5.04
N ILE A 133 6.75 -8.06 4.10
CA ILE A 133 6.91 -8.38 2.68
C ILE A 133 8.33 -8.01 2.26
N THR A 134 9.05 -8.94 1.66
CA THR A 134 10.42 -8.73 1.22
C THR A 134 10.60 -9.03 -0.26
N GLY A 135 11.42 -8.24 -0.92
CA GLY A 135 11.89 -8.55 -2.27
C GLY A 135 10.87 -8.30 -3.38
N VAL A 136 10.01 -7.29 -3.24
CA VAL A 136 9.07 -6.93 -4.31
C VAL A 136 9.82 -6.23 -5.44
N ASN A 137 9.95 -6.88 -6.58
CA ASN A 137 10.74 -6.41 -7.72
C ASN A 137 9.95 -5.55 -8.70
N ASN A 138 8.65 -5.42 -8.51
CA ASN A 138 7.72 -4.69 -9.38
C ASN A 138 6.68 -3.97 -8.53
N ASN A 139 5.54 -3.60 -9.08
CA ASN A 139 4.47 -3.00 -8.30
C ASN A 139 4.10 -3.83 -7.06
N LEU A 140 3.75 -3.18 -5.99
CA LEU A 140 3.11 -3.83 -4.86
C LEU A 140 1.67 -4.23 -5.24
N ILE A 141 0.95 -3.33 -5.91
CA ILE A 141 -0.41 -3.53 -6.40
C ILE A 141 -0.50 -2.97 -7.82
N TYR A 142 -1.05 -3.77 -8.75
CA TYR A 142 -1.28 -3.36 -10.12
C TYR A 142 -2.68 -3.78 -10.60
N ASP A 143 -3.44 -2.85 -11.18
CA ASP A 143 -4.80 -3.11 -11.64
C ASP A 143 -4.90 -3.84 -12.99
N GLY A 144 -3.77 -4.11 -13.65
CA GLY A 144 -3.75 -4.78 -14.96
C GLY A 144 -4.29 -3.92 -16.09
N ASN A 145 -4.30 -2.61 -15.95
CA ASN A 145 -4.92 -1.67 -16.90
C ASN A 145 -6.43 -1.93 -17.10
N LYS A 146 -7.09 -2.37 -16.05
CA LYS A 146 -8.53 -2.57 -16.00
C LYS A 146 -9.19 -1.42 -15.24
N LYS A 147 -10.45 -1.14 -15.55
CA LYS A 147 -11.16 -0.01 -14.95
C LYS A 147 -11.76 -0.37 -13.58
N TYR A 148 -10.94 -0.85 -12.67
CA TYR A 148 -11.39 -1.10 -11.30
C TYR A 148 -11.53 0.20 -10.50
N CYS A 149 -12.64 0.30 -9.78
CA CYS A 149 -12.81 1.24 -8.69
C CYS A 149 -12.98 0.46 -7.39
N TYR A 150 -11.94 0.41 -6.58
CA TYR A 150 -12.04 -0.14 -5.24
C TYR A 150 -12.57 0.92 -4.27
N GLU A 151 -13.49 0.54 -3.39
CA GLU A 151 -13.91 1.41 -2.29
C GLU A 151 -12.72 1.83 -1.44
N SER A 152 -11.87 0.86 -1.09
CA SER A 152 -10.65 1.13 -0.30
C SER A 152 -9.50 0.22 -0.70
N VAL A 153 -8.29 0.79 -0.66
CA VAL A 153 -7.03 0.06 -0.56
C VAL A 153 -6.42 0.43 0.79
N VAL A 154 -6.19 -0.57 1.64
CA VAL A 154 -5.72 -0.37 3.01
C VAL A 154 -4.44 -1.16 3.23
N ILE A 155 -3.36 -0.46 3.58
CA ILE A 155 -2.10 -1.05 4.01
C ILE A 155 -1.87 -0.60 5.44
N ASN A 156 -1.89 -1.53 6.38
CA ASN A 156 -1.78 -1.23 7.80
C ASN A 156 -0.77 -2.15 8.48
N ASN A 157 0.02 -1.59 9.39
CA ASN A 157 0.94 -2.34 10.23
C ASN A 157 1.84 -3.31 9.45
N THR A 158 2.32 -2.85 8.29
CA THR A 158 3.03 -3.65 7.30
C THR A 158 4.42 -3.10 7.05
N MET A 159 5.38 -4.00 6.86
CA MET A 159 6.67 -3.69 6.27
C MET A 159 6.70 -4.20 4.83
N ALA A 160 7.02 -3.34 3.89
CA ALA A 160 7.19 -3.72 2.49
C ALA A 160 8.56 -3.26 1.98
N HIS A 161 9.46 -4.22 1.85
CA HIS A 161 10.77 -4.02 1.26
C HIS A 161 10.69 -4.22 -0.25
N LEU A 162 10.85 -3.13 -0.99
CA LEU A 162 10.89 -3.14 -2.44
C LEU A 162 12.34 -3.29 -2.91
N THR A 163 12.51 -4.14 -3.89
CA THR A 163 13.76 -4.33 -4.62
C THR A 163 13.52 -4.11 -6.10
N LEU A 164 12.95 -2.93 -6.41
CA LEU A 164 12.50 -2.61 -7.76
C LEU A 164 13.60 -2.83 -8.77
N SER A 165 13.25 -3.52 -9.86
CA SER A 165 14.22 -4.04 -10.81
C SER A 165 14.11 -3.36 -12.17
N SER A 166 15.27 -3.07 -12.78
CA SER A 166 15.34 -2.60 -14.16
C SER A 166 14.85 -3.63 -15.19
N GLN A 167 14.66 -4.89 -14.77
CA GLN A 167 14.07 -5.93 -15.61
C GLN A 167 12.54 -5.82 -15.72
N THR A 168 11.92 -4.91 -14.97
CA THR A 168 10.48 -4.65 -15.00
C THR A 168 10.19 -3.27 -15.58
N ASN A 169 8.92 -2.99 -15.86
CA ASN A 169 8.51 -1.67 -16.37
C ASN A 169 8.18 -0.68 -15.24
N VAL A 170 8.64 -0.93 -14.02
CA VAL A 170 8.28 -0.13 -12.84
C VAL A 170 8.77 1.31 -12.90
N SER A 171 9.88 1.57 -13.61
CA SER A 171 10.42 2.92 -13.75
C SER A 171 9.50 3.91 -14.47
N GLY A 172 8.53 3.42 -15.21
CA GLY A 172 7.52 4.24 -15.89
C GLY A 172 6.19 4.33 -15.15
N ASN A 173 6.04 3.70 -13.99
CA ASN A 173 4.76 3.56 -13.30
C ASN A 173 4.88 3.69 -11.76
N ALA A 174 3.99 3.09 -11.01
CA ALA A 174 3.87 3.32 -9.58
C ALA A 174 4.01 2.05 -8.73
N VAL A 175 4.32 2.21 -7.46
CA VAL A 175 4.27 1.12 -6.47
C VAL A 175 2.83 0.63 -6.30
N ILE A 176 1.89 1.55 -6.16
CA ILE A 176 0.44 1.27 -6.21
C ILE A 176 -0.08 1.87 -7.51
N TYR A 177 -0.40 1.00 -8.47
CA TYR A 177 -0.64 1.40 -9.84
C TYR A 177 -2.02 1.00 -10.34
N PHE A 178 -2.90 1.97 -10.43
CA PHE A 178 -4.20 1.87 -11.09
C PHE A 178 -4.14 2.55 -12.46
N LYS A 179 -3.68 1.82 -13.46
CA LYS A 179 -3.52 2.36 -14.81
C LYS A 179 -4.86 2.64 -15.50
N GLY A 180 -5.88 1.82 -15.22
CA GLY A 180 -7.21 1.95 -15.79
C GLY A 180 -8.25 2.52 -14.82
N GLY A 181 -7.98 2.47 -13.53
CA GLY A 181 -8.95 2.80 -12.50
C GLY A 181 -8.40 3.62 -11.34
N PHE A 182 -8.89 3.36 -10.13
CA PHE A 182 -8.51 4.09 -8.93
C PHE A 182 -9.01 3.38 -7.66
N ALA A 183 -8.49 3.82 -6.52
CA ALA A 183 -9.10 3.53 -5.21
C ALA A 183 -9.80 4.79 -4.68
N ASN A 184 -11.04 4.67 -4.22
CA ASN A 184 -11.77 5.81 -3.66
C ASN A 184 -11.13 6.28 -2.35
N THR A 185 -10.74 5.34 -1.50
CA THR A 185 -9.91 5.61 -0.33
C THR A 185 -8.61 4.83 -0.43
N LEU A 186 -7.48 5.52 -0.31
CA LEU A 186 -6.19 4.90 -0.04
C LEU A 186 -5.80 5.24 1.37
N GLN A 187 -5.55 4.24 2.20
CA GLN A 187 -5.01 4.44 3.53
C GLN A 187 -3.77 3.59 3.74
N VAL A 188 -2.67 4.24 4.06
CA VAL A 188 -1.44 3.58 4.50
C VAL A 188 -1.16 4.07 5.92
N SER A 189 -1.13 3.16 6.88
CA SER A 189 -0.97 3.51 8.28
C SER A 189 -0.02 2.56 9.00
N ASN A 190 0.72 3.08 9.97
CA ASN A 190 1.60 2.29 10.83
C ASN A 190 2.53 1.34 10.05
N SER A 191 3.05 1.81 8.92
CA SER A 191 3.75 0.98 7.96
C SER A 191 5.08 1.60 7.55
N THR A 192 6.00 0.73 7.13
CA THR A 192 7.28 1.10 6.56
C THR A 192 7.39 0.53 5.16
N ILE A 193 7.64 1.39 4.18
CA ILE A 193 7.85 1.00 2.78
C ILE A 193 9.14 1.66 2.29
N TRP A 194 10.06 0.85 1.77
CA TRP A 194 11.35 1.36 1.29
C TRP A 194 11.84 0.56 0.08
N ASN A 195 12.68 1.19 -0.71
CA ASN A 195 13.26 0.58 -1.91
C ASN A 195 14.79 0.56 -1.82
N THR A 196 15.39 -0.60 -2.07
CA THR A 196 16.84 -0.77 -2.23
C THR A 196 17.20 -1.43 -3.56
N GLY A 197 16.27 -1.51 -4.50
CA GLY A 197 16.50 -2.12 -5.82
C GLY A 197 17.39 -1.27 -6.73
N ASP A 198 17.74 -1.82 -7.86
CA ASP A 198 18.54 -1.15 -8.89
C ASP A 198 17.72 -0.19 -9.76
N SER A 199 16.43 -0.13 -9.55
CA SER A 199 15.49 0.77 -10.22
C SER A 199 14.59 1.45 -9.20
N ASP A 200 13.78 2.39 -9.68
CA ASP A 200 12.82 3.14 -8.90
C ASP A 200 11.52 3.27 -9.68
N SER A 201 10.41 3.46 -8.98
CA SER A 201 9.14 3.80 -9.61
C SER A 201 9.09 5.30 -9.91
N LYS A 202 8.28 5.67 -10.90
CA LYS A 202 8.02 7.08 -11.19
C LYS A 202 7.12 7.73 -10.12
N TYR A 203 6.21 6.93 -9.54
CA TYR A 203 5.28 7.38 -8.49
C TYR A 203 5.21 6.34 -7.37
N PHE A 204 4.81 6.77 -6.20
CA PHE A 204 4.33 5.84 -5.19
C PHE A 204 2.92 5.36 -5.52
N VAL A 205 2.01 6.28 -5.84
CA VAL A 205 0.65 5.95 -6.27
C VAL A 205 0.29 6.68 -7.56
N GLN A 206 -0.35 5.96 -8.48
CA GLN A 206 -0.90 6.52 -9.69
C GLN A 206 -2.31 5.99 -9.92
N TYR A 207 -3.24 6.90 -10.20
CA TYR A 207 -4.57 6.58 -10.67
C TYR A 207 -4.76 7.07 -12.10
N ASN A 208 -5.52 6.32 -12.88
CA ASN A 208 -6.12 6.87 -14.08
C ASN A 208 -7.40 7.59 -13.64
N ASN A 209 -7.44 8.88 -13.82
CA ASN A 209 -8.69 9.60 -13.89
C ASN A 209 -9.17 10.42 -12.69
N SER A 210 -9.64 11.52 -13.13
CA SER A 210 -10.47 12.55 -12.53
C SER A 210 -11.87 12.06 -12.16
N GLY A 211 -12.51 12.71 -11.21
CA GLY A 211 -13.91 12.46 -10.86
C GLY A 211 -14.11 11.17 -10.07
N ARG A 212 -13.14 10.80 -9.26
CA ARG A 212 -13.09 9.53 -8.54
C ARG A 212 -14.37 9.19 -7.76
N ALA A 213 -14.79 10.07 -6.87
CA ALA A 213 -15.95 9.81 -6.03
C ALA A 213 -17.22 9.64 -6.85
N THR A 214 -17.43 10.51 -7.84
CA THR A 214 -18.65 10.49 -8.65
C THR A 214 -18.77 9.26 -9.52
N ARG A 215 -17.66 8.64 -9.93
CA ARG A 215 -17.67 7.44 -10.76
C ARG A 215 -18.29 6.23 -10.07
N ALA A 216 -18.15 6.15 -8.76
CA ALA A 216 -18.66 5.02 -7.96
C ALA A 216 -19.84 5.41 -7.05
N GLY A 217 -20.31 6.64 -7.12
CA GLY A 217 -21.40 7.13 -6.28
C GLY A 217 -20.99 7.50 -4.87
N TYR A 218 -19.67 7.70 -4.60
CA TYR A 218 -19.20 8.18 -3.31
C TYR A 218 -19.26 9.71 -3.23
N ASN A 219 -19.43 10.24 -2.02
CA ASN A 219 -19.49 11.68 -1.79
C ASN A 219 -18.10 12.33 -1.75
N ASN A 220 -17.07 11.57 -1.41
CA ASN A 220 -15.69 12.05 -1.35
C ASN A 220 -14.71 10.92 -1.69
N SER A 221 -13.48 11.33 -2.04
CA SER A 221 -12.33 10.43 -2.15
C SER A 221 -11.31 10.82 -1.10
N ASN A 222 -10.59 9.82 -0.56
CA ASN A 222 -9.67 10.03 0.53
C ASN A 222 -8.29 9.48 0.20
N VAL A 223 -7.25 10.21 0.62
CA VAL A 223 -5.87 9.76 0.61
C VAL A 223 -5.29 10.03 1.99
N ASN A 224 -4.94 8.95 2.69
CA ASN A 224 -4.50 9.02 4.08
C ASN A 224 -3.15 8.32 4.24
N PHE A 225 -2.17 9.04 4.79
CA PHE A 225 -0.88 8.51 5.21
C PHE A 225 -0.69 8.86 6.68
N LEU A 226 -0.74 7.84 7.54
CA LEU A 226 -0.77 8.03 8.99
C LEU A 226 0.31 7.19 9.66
N ASN A 227 1.23 7.84 10.39
CA ASN A 227 2.28 7.15 11.12
C ASN A 227 3.09 6.16 10.26
N CYS A 228 3.54 6.61 9.10
CA CYS A 228 4.34 5.80 8.19
C CYS A 228 5.77 6.28 8.10
N THR A 229 6.66 5.35 7.76
CA THR A 229 8.05 5.62 7.42
C THR A 229 8.27 5.20 5.97
N PHE A 230 8.69 6.15 5.14
CA PHE A 230 8.99 5.92 3.72
C PHE A 230 10.43 6.32 3.44
N TYR A 231 11.14 5.46 2.75
CA TYR A 231 12.54 5.68 2.42
C TYR A 231 12.83 5.29 0.98
N ASN A 232 13.43 6.23 0.23
CA ASN A 232 13.93 6.01 -1.13
C ASN A 232 12.84 5.50 -2.10
N ILE A 233 11.66 6.13 -2.08
CA ILE A 233 10.53 5.81 -2.95
C ILE A 233 10.31 6.95 -3.93
N ALA A 234 10.27 6.64 -5.23
CA ALA A 234 10.10 7.62 -6.32
C ALA A 234 11.04 8.82 -6.12
N LYS A 235 12.30 8.55 -5.80
CA LYS A 235 13.25 9.59 -5.38
C LYS A 235 13.38 10.70 -6.41
N THR A 236 13.47 10.35 -7.69
CA THR A 236 13.59 11.31 -8.81
C THR A 236 12.28 11.53 -9.55
N GLY A 237 11.20 10.88 -9.13
CA GLY A 237 9.89 10.98 -9.72
C GLY A 237 8.95 11.93 -8.97
N GLN A 238 7.73 11.49 -8.72
CA GLN A 238 6.71 12.20 -7.95
C GLN A 238 6.04 11.23 -6.99
N TRP A 239 5.56 11.74 -5.85
CA TRP A 239 4.89 10.86 -4.90
C TRP A 239 3.57 10.31 -5.44
N ALA A 240 2.77 11.15 -6.07
CA ALA A 240 1.48 10.75 -6.58
C ALA A 240 1.14 11.43 -7.91
N ASN A 241 0.36 10.72 -8.73
CA ASN A 241 -0.28 11.27 -9.91
C ASN A 241 -1.68 10.65 -10.02
N TYR A 242 -2.70 11.49 -9.92
CA TYR A 242 -4.09 11.04 -9.96
C TYR A 242 -4.73 11.21 -11.35
N GLY A 243 -3.95 11.39 -12.39
CA GLY A 243 -4.44 11.59 -13.77
C GLY A 243 -5.51 12.69 -13.80
N GLY A 244 -5.71 13.58 -14.50
CA GLY A 244 -6.77 14.58 -14.56
C GLY A 244 -7.52 14.92 -13.25
N PHE A 245 -6.93 14.66 -12.09
CA PHE A 245 -7.45 15.03 -10.78
C PHE A 245 -7.37 16.55 -10.63
N ASN A 246 -8.42 17.22 -11.02
CA ASN A 246 -8.44 18.68 -11.16
C ASN A 246 -9.13 19.34 -9.96
N GLY A 247 -8.48 19.30 -8.80
CA GLY A 247 -8.91 20.10 -7.66
C GLY A 247 -10.36 19.86 -7.26
N GLN A 248 -10.78 18.62 -7.24
CA GLN A 248 -12.12 18.28 -6.79
C GLN A 248 -12.21 18.51 -5.28
N LYS A 249 -13.01 19.48 -4.87
CA LYS A 249 -13.20 19.83 -3.46
C LYS A 249 -13.56 18.63 -2.58
N CYS A 250 -14.23 17.65 -3.14
CA CYS A 250 -14.57 16.41 -2.45
C CYS A 250 -13.41 15.43 -2.24
N SER A 251 -12.19 15.81 -2.60
CA SER A 251 -11.01 15.02 -2.25
C SER A 251 -10.49 15.46 -0.89
N TYR A 252 -10.40 14.49 0.01
CA TYR A 252 -9.98 14.69 1.39
C TYR A 252 -8.62 14.06 1.63
N PHE A 253 -7.77 14.75 2.37
CA PHE A 253 -6.41 14.32 2.63
C PHE A 253 -6.12 14.36 4.13
N ASP A 254 -5.48 13.29 4.62
CA ASP A 254 -5.00 13.20 5.99
C ASP A 254 -3.57 12.65 5.99
N VAL A 255 -2.61 13.51 6.30
CA VAL A 255 -1.18 13.22 6.21
C VAL A 255 -0.54 13.62 7.54
N GLU A 256 -0.48 12.68 8.47
CA GLU A 256 -0.06 12.98 9.84
C GLU A 256 1.01 12.03 10.33
N ARG A 257 2.04 12.58 10.98
CA ARG A 257 3.10 11.85 11.67
C ARG A 257 3.83 10.85 10.77
N ASN A 258 4.18 11.28 9.58
CA ASN A 258 4.98 10.47 8.67
C ASN A 258 6.42 10.96 8.60
N ILE A 259 7.32 10.04 8.27
CA ILE A 259 8.69 10.34 7.90
C ILE A 259 8.87 9.98 6.43
N PHE A 260 9.17 10.98 5.61
CA PHE A 260 9.51 10.82 4.20
C PHE A 260 10.99 11.19 4.04
N VAL A 261 11.82 10.22 3.69
CA VAL A 261 13.25 10.44 3.44
C VAL A 261 13.59 9.98 2.04
N ASP A 262 14.15 10.88 1.25
CA ASP A 262 14.52 10.63 -0.15
C ASP A 262 13.37 10.13 -1.01
N CYS A 263 12.23 10.80 -0.91
CA CYS A 263 11.00 10.46 -1.61
C CYS A 263 10.52 11.63 -2.49
N GLY A 264 9.87 11.28 -3.61
CA GLY A 264 9.04 12.20 -4.38
C GLY A 264 9.72 13.47 -4.90
N ASN A 265 11.01 13.46 -5.12
CA ASN A 265 11.79 14.59 -5.65
C ASN A 265 11.52 15.93 -4.93
N LYS A 266 11.55 15.92 -3.60
CA LYS A 266 11.27 17.09 -2.74
C LYS A 266 9.83 17.65 -2.83
N GLN A 267 8.88 16.85 -3.28
CA GLN A 267 7.52 17.34 -3.54
C GLN A 267 6.44 16.36 -3.03
N VAL A 268 6.72 15.63 -1.96
CA VAL A 268 5.79 14.60 -1.47
C VAL A 268 4.41 15.18 -1.20
N ILE A 269 4.30 16.14 -0.28
CA ILE A 269 2.99 16.69 0.12
C ILE A 269 2.31 17.46 -1.02
N ARG A 270 3.07 18.17 -1.84
CA ARG A 270 2.53 18.83 -3.02
C ARG A 270 1.82 17.85 -3.94
N ARG A 271 2.43 16.70 -4.18
CA ARG A 271 1.86 15.69 -5.08
C ARG A 271 0.76 14.85 -4.44
N ILE A 272 0.82 14.61 -3.14
CA ILE A 272 -0.33 14.04 -2.42
C ILE A 272 -1.58 14.90 -2.66
N LEU A 273 -1.42 16.22 -2.63
CA LEU A 273 -2.51 17.17 -2.89
C LEU A 273 -2.77 17.42 -4.39
N GLY A 274 -2.21 16.62 -5.28
CA GLY A 274 -2.45 16.73 -6.72
C GLY A 274 -1.86 18.01 -7.37
N GLY A 275 -0.83 18.58 -6.76
CA GLY A 275 -0.17 19.81 -7.24
C GLY A 275 -0.92 21.11 -6.92
N ARG A 276 -1.99 21.05 -6.12
CA ARG A 276 -2.77 22.20 -5.70
C ARG A 276 -2.57 22.50 -4.22
N SER A 277 -2.67 23.77 -3.83
CA SER A 277 -2.55 24.16 -2.43
C SER A 277 -3.66 23.58 -1.57
N ALA A 278 -3.41 23.45 -0.27
CA ALA A 278 -4.37 22.93 0.70
C ALA A 278 -5.71 23.70 0.69
N SER A 279 -5.67 25.00 0.44
CA SER A 279 -6.88 25.85 0.34
C SER A 279 -7.83 25.47 -0.80
N SER A 280 -7.38 24.67 -1.74
CA SER A 280 -8.21 24.18 -2.86
C SER A 280 -9.21 23.10 -2.46
N TYR A 281 -9.08 22.53 -1.26
CA TYR A 281 -9.87 21.38 -0.81
C TYR A 281 -10.62 21.69 0.48
N ASP A 282 -11.73 20.98 0.71
CA ASP A 282 -12.55 21.16 1.91
C ASP A 282 -11.87 20.54 3.16
N VAL A 283 -11.13 19.45 2.98
CA VAL A 283 -10.46 18.76 4.09
C VAL A 283 -9.01 18.43 3.72
N VAL A 284 -8.09 19.11 4.36
CA VAL A 284 -6.66 18.77 4.37
C VAL A 284 -6.18 18.82 5.82
N LYS A 285 -5.80 17.66 6.34
CA LYS A 285 -5.20 17.55 7.68
C LYS A 285 -3.74 17.16 7.51
N THR A 286 -2.86 17.96 8.07
CA THR A 286 -1.43 17.68 8.11
C THR A 286 -0.92 17.93 9.53
N GLN A 287 -0.03 17.09 10.02
CA GLN A 287 0.51 17.25 11.37
C GLN A 287 1.83 16.48 11.53
N PHE A 288 2.82 17.15 12.10
CA PHE A 288 4.07 16.54 12.57
C PHE A 288 4.75 15.60 11.56
N ASN A 289 4.78 15.98 10.29
CA ASN A 289 5.49 15.25 9.27
C ASN A 289 6.96 15.70 9.18
N THR A 290 7.83 14.78 8.80
CA THR A 290 9.22 15.10 8.41
C THR A 290 9.35 14.83 6.91
N TYR A 291 9.84 15.84 6.18
CA TYR A 291 10.18 15.74 4.75
C TYR A 291 11.68 16.04 4.60
N MET A 292 12.48 14.99 4.40
CA MET A 292 13.93 15.12 4.23
C MET A 292 14.38 14.54 2.90
N PHE A 293 15.21 15.26 2.18
CA PHE A 293 15.73 14.84 0.88
C PHE A 293 17.19 15.26 0.73
N ASP A 294 18.05 14.29 0.46
CA ASP A 294 19.52 14.50 0.36
C ASP A 294 20.08 15.33 1.53
N GLY A 295 19.61 15.05 2.75
CA GLY A 295 20.05 15.69 3.98
C GLY A 295 19.45 17.07 4.24
N GLU A 296 18.54 17.56 3.41
CA GLU A 296 17.86 18.84 3.58
C GLU A 296 16.38 18.67 3.94
N PHE A 297 15.82 19.66 4.64
CA PHE A 297 14.40 19.68 5.05
C PHE A 297 13.57 20.58 4.14
N GLU A 298 12.38 20.12 3.78
CA GLU A 298 11.51 20.75 2.79
C GLU A 298 10.40 21.60 3.39
N SER A 299 10.35 21.77 4.71
CA SER A 299 9.31 22.56 5.39
C SER A 299 9.37 24.05 5.09
N THR A 300 10.51 24.53 4.55
CA THR A 300 10.64 25.87 3.96
C THR A 300 10.45 25.82 2.44
N GLY A 301 10.26 26.95 1.79
CA GLY A 301 10.15 27.01 0.32
C GLY A 301 8.79 26.61 -0.24
N GLY A 302 7.70 26.91 0.47
CA GLY A 302 6.34 26.76 -0.01
C GLY A 302 5.57 25.56 0.54
N ILE A 303 6.24 24.60 1.17
CA ILE A 303 5.54 23.44 1.77
C ILE A 303 4.63 23.88 2.91
N VAL A 304 5.15 24.66 3.87
CA VAL A 304 4.39 25.17 5.02
C VAL A 304 3.34 26.18 4.60
N GLU A 305 3.62 26.98 3.57
CA GLU A 305 2.70 28.03 3.14
C GLU A 305 1.52 27.51 2.32
N ASN A 306 1.73 26.46 1.54
CA ASN A 306 0.77 26.02 0.53
C ASN A 306 0.18 24.62 0.76
N TYR A 307 0.91 23.71 1.39
CA TYR A 307 0.53 22.29 1.43
C TYR A 307 0.41 21.76 2.86
N ASP A 308 1.48 21.70 3.62
CA ASP A 308 1.46 21.35 5.04
C ASP A 308 1.35 22.66 5.87
N VAL A 309 0.12 23.15 5.96
CA VAL A 309 -0.15 24.51 6.41
C VAL A 309 -0.20 24.70 7.92
N THR A 310 -0.06 23.63 8.70
CA THR A 310 -0.08 23.74 10.16
C THR A 310 1.17 24.41 10.72
N GLY A 311 2.27 24.43 9.95
CA GLY A 311 3.54 24.99 10.39
C GLY A 311 4.27 24.14 11.44
N ASN A 312 3.87 22.90 11.66
CA ASN A 312 4.46 22.01 12.66
C ASN A 312 5.27 20.85 12.07
N CYS A 313 5.77 21.00 10.84
CA CYS A 313 6.74 20.08 10.28
C CYS A 313 7.96 19.94 11.19
N LEU A 314 8.48 18.73 11.31
CA LEU A 314 9.64 18.43 12.13
C LEU A 314 10.91 18.51 11.27
N GLU A 315 11.69 19.58 11.45
CA GLU A 315 12.90 19.90 10.67
C GLU A 315 14.19 19.40 11.31
N THR A 316 14.13 18.23 11.91
CA THR A 316 15.29 17.55 12.47
C THR A 316 15.46 16.20 11.83
N ASP A 317 16.71 15.73 11.79
CA ASP A 317 17.00 14.39 11.27
C ASP A 317 16.28 13.34 12.13
N PRO A 318 15.48 12.44 11.56
CA PRO A 318 14.88 11.36 12.32
C PRO A 318 15.91 10.38 12.91
N GLY A 319 17.14 10.36 12.38
CA GLY A 319 18.24 9.57 12.90
C GLY A 319 18.00 8.06 12.75
N PHE A 320 17.72 7.60 11.54
CA PHE A 320 17.59 6.17 11.27
C PHE A 320 18.87 5.42 11.62
N LYS A 321 18.73 4.29 12.32
CA LYS A 321 19.87 3.49 12.74
C LYS A 321 20.60 2.86 11.55
N ASP A 322 19.89 2.24 10.61
CA ASP A 322 20.47 1.62 9.41
C ASP A 322 19.40 1.43 8.32
N ALA A 323 19.01 2.52 7.70
CA ALA A 323 17.93 2.51 6.70
C ALA A 323 18.20 1.57 5.52
N LYS A 324 19.44 1.51 5.05
CA LYS A 324 19.82 0.67 3.91
C LYS A 324 19.59 -0.83 4.18
N ASN A 325 19.70 -1.25 5.43
CA ASN A 325 19.50 -2.62 5.86
C ASN A 325 18.14 -2.83 6.54
N GLY A 326 17.22 -1.88 6.40
CA GLY A 326 15.85 -2.03 6.87
C GLY A 326 15.64 -1.78 8.36
N ASP A 327 16.58 -1.13 9.03
CA ASP A 327 16.43 -0.70 10.42
C ASP A 327 16.16 0.81 10.46
N PHE A 328 14.91 1.17 10.67
CA PHE A 328 14.43 2.54 10.71
C PHE A 328 14.19 3.03 12.13
N THR A 329 14.81 2.38 13.14
CA THR A 329 14.78 2.87 14.52
C THR A 329 15.23 4.32 14.54
N ILE A 330 14.41 5.19 15.10
CA ILE A 330 14.66 6.62 15.14
C ILE A 330 15.36 7.04 16.43
N SER A 331 16.17 8.10 16.34
CA SER A 331 16.83 8.74 17.48
C SER A 331 16.54 10.24 17.55
N GLY A 332 15.89 10.81 16.55
CA GLY A 332 15.53 12.23 16.54
C GLY A 332 14.53 12.57 17.64
N SER A 333 14.88 13.50 18.52
CA SER A 333 14.06 13.83 19.69
C SER A 333 12.67 14.38 19.30
N ALA A 334 12.59 15.18 18.24
CA ALA A 334 11.31 15.73 17.80
C ALA A 334 10.36 14.65 17.29
N GLN A 335 10.88 13.69 16.53
CA GLN A 335 10.07 12.56 16.02
C GLN A 335 9.67 11.62 17.16
N LEU A 336 10.55 11.36 18.11
CA LEU A 336 10.21 10.54 19.29
C LEU A 336 9.13 11.21 20.14
N GLU A 337 9.25 12.48 20.43
CA GLU A 337 8.26 13.25 21.21
C GLU A 337 6.89 13.27 20.55
N ASN A 338 6.84 13.46 19.25
CA ASN A 338 5.59 13.55 18.49
C ASN A 338 5.11 12.21 17.94
N LYS A 339 5.78 11.12 18.24
CA LYS A 339 5.46 9.77 17.78
C LYS A 339 5.30 9.73 16.25
N THR A 340 6.26 10.31 15.54
CA THR A 340 6.26 10.41 14.09
C THR A 340 6.94 9.21 13.45
N GLY A 341 6.37 8.72 12.36
CA GLY A 341 6.82 7.53 11.66
C GLY A 341 6.11 6.26 12.13
N ASP A 342 6.54 5.14 11.59
CA ASP A 342 5.97 3.83 11.94
C ASP A 342 6.26 3.53 13.42
N PRO A 343 5.24 3.22 14.22
CA PRO A 343 5.40 3.03 15.66
C PRO A 343 6.39 1.93 16.07
N ARG A 344 6.63 0.93 15.20
CA ARG A 344 7.58 -0.15 15.49
C ARG A 344 9.02 0.34 15.72
N TRP A 345 9.34 1.52 15.17
CA TRP A 345 10.68 2.11 15.26
C TRP A 345 10.82 3.14 16.39
N ILE A 346 9.74 3.40 17.09
CA ILE A 346 9.72 4.28 18.26
C ILE A 346 9.92 3.40 19.48
N LYS A 347 11.17 3.26 19.90
CA LYS A 347 11.49 2.52 21.12
C LYS A 347 11.46 3.48 22.29
N THR A 348 10.56 3.25 23.24
CA THR A 348 10.60 3.91 24.54
C THR A 348 11.84 3.45 25.27
N ALA A 349 12.61 4.39 25.86
CA ALA A 349 13.67 4.04 26.78
C ALA A 349 13.06 3.25 27.95
N GLU A 350 13.60 2.04 28.23
CA GLU A 350 13.30 1.28 29.42
C GLU A 350 13.81 2.02 30.67
#